data_98fa4c6448bbbbc7a0db7afe3f9b391c
#
_entry.id   98fa4c6448bbbbc7a0db7afe3f9b391c
#
_cell.length_a   1.000
_cell.length_b   1.000
_cell.length_c   1.000
_cell.angle_alpha   90.00
_cell.angle_beta   90.00
_cell.angle_gamma   90.00
#
_symmetry.space_group_name_H-M   'P 1'
#
loop_
_entity.id
_entity.type
_entity.pdbx_description
1 polymer ?
#
loop_
_entity_poly.entity_id
_entity_poly.type
_entity_poly.pdbx_seq_one_letter_code
_entity_poly.pdbx_strand_id
1 'polypeptide(L)'
;KLIDEAGINAILVGDSLGMVVLGYEDTLSVTMEDMIHHSAAVSRGIKDTLLITDMPFMSYQTSVYDAVVNAGRLVKEGHAQAVKLEGGKEVCPQIKAIVDASIPVCAHLGLTPQSVNAFGGFKVQGKGEEAAQKLLDEARAVEEAGAFAVVLECVPKALAKKITESISIP
;
A
#
# COMPACT_ATOMS: atom_id res chain seq x y z
N LYS A 1 8.48 16.84 8.24
CA LYS A 1 9.07 18.16 7.98
C LYS A 1 10.45 18.04 7.34
N LEU A 2 11.47 17.48 8.02
CA LEU A 2 12.84 17.37 7.46
C LEU A 2 12.88 16.62 6.13
N ILE A 3 12.11 15.55 6.00
CA ILE A 3 12.00 14.75 4.76
C ILE A 3 11.34 15.57 3.64
N ASP A 4 10.28 16.29 3.94
CA ASP A 4 9.59 17.19 3.01
C ASP A 4 10.54 18.32 2.54
N GLU A 5 11.27 18.95 3.48
CA GLU A 5 12.28 19.97 3.17
C GLU A 5 13.46 19.44 2.31
N ALA A 6 13.68 18.12 2.30
CA ALA A 6 14.67 17.48 1.43
C ALA A 6 14.20 17.33 -0.03
N GLY A 7 12.94 17.67 -0.35
CA GLY A 7 12.41 17.70 -1.71
C GLY A 7 12.03 16.34 -2.28
N ILE A 8 11.54 15.41 -1.46
CA ILE A 8 11.00 14.14 -1.95
C ILE A 8 9.61 14.30 -2.52
N ASN A 9 9.21 13.36 -3.38
CA ASN A 9 7.91 13.41 -4.08
C ASN A 9 6.74 12.89 -3.23
N ALA A 10 6.97 11.86 -2.41
CA ALA A 10 5.94 11.24 -1.60
C ALA A 10 6.48 10.77 -0.24
N ILE A 11 5.62 10.77 0.77
CA ILE A 11 5.83 10.17 2.09
C ILE A 11 4.77 9.11 2.29
N LEU A 12 5.19 7.92 2.70
CA LEU A 12 4.31 6.85 3.12
C LEU A 12 4.22 6.79 4.65
N VAL A 13 3.02 6.89 5.19
CA VAL A 13 2.71 6.48 6.55
C VAL A 13 2.33 5.01 6.50
N GLY A 14 3.32 4.16 6.78
CA GLY A 14 3.18 2.71 6.68
C GLY A 14 2.64 2.08 7.97
N ASP A 15 1.87 1.00 7.84
CA ASP A 15 1.40 0.21 8.99
C ASP A 15 2.54 -0.50 9.75
N SER A 16 3.75 -0.53 9.16
CA SER A 16 4.99 -0.88 9.87
C SER A 16 5.26 -0.01 11.11
N LEU A 17 4.55 1.13 11.26
CA LEU A 17 4.54 1.91 12.52
C LEU A 17 4.16 1.05 13.73
N GLY A 18 3.37 0.00 13.55
CA GLY A 18 3.06 -0.99 14.59
C GLY A 18 4.33 -1.55 15.20
N MET A 19 5.29 -1.92 14.37
CA MET A 19 6.57 -2.50 14.81
C MET A 19 7.56 -1.44 15.29
N VAL A 20 7.71 -0.33 14.54
CA VAL A 20 8.80 0.63 14.77
C VAL A 20 8.44 1.75 15.76
N VAL A 21 7.15 1.97 16.02
CA VAL A 21 6.66 3.03 16.92
C VAL A 21 5.86 2.47 18.08
N LEU A 22 4.91 1.55 17.82
CA LEU A 22 3.98 1.02 18.82
C LEU A 22 4.53 -0.20 19.57
N GLY A 23 5.60 -0.84 19.08
CA GLY A 23 6.23 -1.99 19.72
C GLY A 23 5.50 -3.32 19.51
N TYR A 24 4.68 -3.44 18.46
CA TYR A 24 4.02 -4.70 18.09
C TYR A 24 5.01 -5.64 17.40
N GLU A 25 4.72 -6.94 17.40
CA GLU A 25 5.57 -7.94 16.75
C GLU A 25 5.44 -7.91 15.22
N ASP A 26 4.28 -7.47 14.71
CA ASP A 26 3.95 -7.39 13.28
C ASP A 26 3.01 -6.20 13.00
N THR A 27 2.52 -6.11 11.76
CA THR A 27 1.60 -5.04 11.33
C THR A 27 0.12 -5.38 11.57
N LEU A 28 -0.22 -6.61 11.98
CA LEU A 28 -1.61 -7.10 12.00
C LEU A 28 -2.47 -6.45 13.08
N SER A 29 -1.86 -5.98 14.16
CA SER A 29 -2.57 -5.35 15.28
C SER A 29 -2.81 -3.85 15.08
N VAL A 30 -2.30 -3.25 14.01
CA VAL A 30 -2.47 -1.81 13.72
C VAL A 30 -3.92 -1.52 13.37
N THR A 31 -4.49 -0.52 14.02
CA THR A 31 -5.89 -0.11 13.82
C THR A 31 -6.02 1.04 12.81
N MET A 32 -7.24 1.28 12.34
CA MET A 32 -7.57 2.48 11.56
C MET A 32 -7.26 3.77 12.34
N GLU A 33 -7.51 3.77 13.65
CA GLU A 33 -7.27 4.90 14.54
C GLU A 33 -5.77 5.22 14.65
N ASP A 34 -4.91 4.20 14.72
CA ASP A 34 -3.45 4.38 14.69
C ASP A 34 -3.02 5.04 13.38
N MET A 35 -3.50 4.53 12.25
CA MET A 35 -3.16 5.06 10.94
C MET A 35 -3.65 6.49 10.75
N ILE A 36 -4.88 6.79 11.15
CA ILE A 36 -5.45 8.14 11.12
C ILE A 36 -4.62 9.10 12.00
N HIS A 37 -4.29 8.70 13.22
CA HIS A 37 -3.50 9.51 14.15
C HIS A 37 -2.15 9.90 13.56
N HIS A 38 -1.40 8.92 13.06
CA HIS A 38 -0.07 9.13 12.50
C HIS A 38 -0.10 9.89 11.16
N SER A 39 -1.07 9.59 10.30
CA SER A 39 -1.28 10.31 9.04
C SER A 39 -1.59 11.80 9.30
N ALA A 40 -2.51 12.10 10.19
CA ALA A 40 -2.83 13.48 10.59
C ALA A 40 -1.64 14.20 11.24
N ALA A 41 -0.78 13.48 11.96
CA ALA A 41 0.44 14.07 12.52
C ALA A 41 1.45 14.44 11.42
N VAL A 42 1.65 13.55 10.42
CA VAL A 42 2.52 13.81 9.27
C VAL A 42 1.99 14.95 8.42
N SER A 43 0.68 14.98 8.14
CA SER A 43 0.05 16.03 7.32
C SER A 43 0.31 17.45 7.85
N ARG A 44 0.41 17.62 9.16
CA ARG A 44 0.76 18.91 9.77
C ARG A 44 2.23 19.32 9.59
N GLY A 45 3.08 18.34 9.28
CA GLY A 45 4.54 18.55 9.17
C GLY A 45 5.05 18.72 7.74
N ILE A 46 4.23 18.47 6.73
CA ILE A 46 4.58 18.51 5.31
C ILE A 46 3.85 19.68 4.60
N LYS A 47 4.35 20.07 3.42
CA LYS A 47 3.76 21.16 2.61
C LYS A 47 3.55 20.73 1.15
N ASP A 48 4.58 20.18 0.54
CA ASP A 48 4.63 19.95 -0.91
C ASP A 48 4.68 18.45 -1.29
N THR A 49 4.91 17.57 -0.32
CA THR A 49 5.07 16.12 -0.51
C THR A 49 3.73 15.40 -0.50
N LEU A 50 3.49 14.51 -1.47
CA LEU A 50 2.31 13.66 -1.50
C LEU A 50 2.26 12.74 -0.26
N LEU A 51 1.17 12.79 0.49
CA LEU A 51 0.94 11.92 1.64
C LEU A 51 0.15 10.68 1.23
N ILE A 52 0.79 9.53 1.32
CA ILE A 52 0.18 8.21 1.13
C ILE A 52 0.07 7.55 2.50
N THR A 53 -1.08 6.94 2.80
CA THR A 53 -1.28 6.24 4.08
C THR A 53 -1.75 4.82 3.84
N ASP A 54 -1.14 3.86 4.54
CA ASP A 54 -1.53 2.46 4.45
C ASP A 54 -2.92 2.23 5.01
N MET A 55 -3.69 1.40 4.32
CA MET A 55 -4.89 0.78 4.87
C MET A 55 -4.46 -0.43 5.72
N PRO A 56 -4.71 -0.45 7.04
CA PRO A 56 -4.25 -1.53 7.90
C PRO A 56 -4.99 -2.83 7.63
N PHE A 57 -4.44 -3.94 8.13
CA PHE A 57 -5.01 -5.27 7.97
C PHE A 57 -6.49 -5.32 8.37
N MET A 58 -7.32 -6.00 7.60
CA MET A 58 -8.79 -6.13 7.74
C MET A 58 -9.59 -4.83 7.57
N SER A 59 -8.98 -3.74 7.13
CA SER A 59 -9.72 -2.52 6.82
C SER A 59 -10.30 -2.48 5.39
N TYR A 60 -9.83 -3.36 4.50
CA TYR A 60 -10.26 -3.43 3.09
C TYR A 60 -10.53 -4.86 2.59
N GLN A 61 -10.05 -5.89 3.30
CA GLN A 61 -10.22 -7.28 2.88
C GLN A 61 -11.64 -7.81 3.10
N THR A 62 -12.39 -7.22 4.03
CA THR A 62 -13.72 -7.66 4.45
C THR A 62 -14.78 -7.46 3.37
N SER A 63 -14.78 -6.30 2.73
CA SER A 63 -15.70 -5.97 1.64
C SER A 63 -15.23 -4.75 0.84
N VAL A 64 -15.75 -4.58 -0.37
CA VAL A 64 -15.54 -3.37 -1.18
C VAL A 64 -16.11 -2.14 -0.47
N TYR A 65 -17.24 -2.27 0.23
CA TYR A 65 -17.85 -1.19 0.99
C TYR A 65 -16.92 -0.69 2.10
N ASP A 66 -16.40 -1.61 2.93
CA ASP A 66 -15.47 -1.26 4.01
C ASP A 66 -14.19 -0.62 3.48
N ALA A 67 -13.68 -1.12 2.36
CA ALA A 67 -12.50 -0.54 1.71
C ALA A 67 -12.72 0.94 1.34
N VAL A 68 -13.84 1.28 0.72
CA VAL A 68 -14.18 2.66 0.34
C VAL A 68 -14.39 3.53 1.58
N VAL A 69 -15.12 3.04 2.59
CA VAL A 69 -15.37 3.78 3.84
C VAL A 69 -14.06 4.07 4.58
N ASN A 70 -13.18 3.06 4.74
CA ASN A 70 -11.93 3.21 5.46
C ASN A 70 -10.91 4.07 4.69
N ALA A 71 -10.83 3.94 3.36
CA ALA A 71 -10.04 4.86 2.53
C ALA A 71 -10.54 6.32 2.71
N GLY A 72 -11.86 6.52 2.69
CA GLY A 72 -12.47 7.82 2.95
C GLY A 72 -12.15 8.39 4.33
N ARG A 73 -12.06 7.54 5.37
CA ARG A 73 -11.63 7.96 6.72
C ARG A 73 -10.16 8.42 6.73
N LEU A 74 -9.26 7.71 6.06
CA LEU A 74 -7.85 8.13 5.96
C LEU A 74 -7.71 9.50 5.28
N VAL A 75 -8.52 9.77 4.26
CA VAL A 75 -8.53 11.08 3.58
C VAL A 75 -9.15 12.17 4.47
N LYS A 76 -10.30 11.92 5.06
CA LYS A 76 -11.05 12.94 5.82
C LYS A 76 -10.48 13.23 7.19
N GLU A 77 -10.06 12.20 7.91
CA GLU A 77 -9.62 12.28 9.30
C GLU A 77 -8.08 12.27 9.40
N GLY A 78 -7.42 11.47 8.55
CA GLY A 78 -5.96 11.34 8.48
C GLY A 78 -5.28 12.37 7.57
N HIS A 79 -6.05 13.10 6.74
CA HIS A 79 -5.58 14.05 5.73
C HIS A 79 -4.64 13.41 4.68
N ALA A 80 -4.75 12.10 4.44
CA ALA A 80 -4.06 11.44 3.36
C ALA A 80 -4.55 11.96 1.99
N GLN A 81 -3.64 12.03 1.02
CA GLN A 81 -3.96 12.39 -0.37
C GLN A 81 -4.10 11.15 -1.26
N ALA A 82 -3.55 10.03 -0.80
CA ALA A 82 -3.69 8.72 -1.42
C ALA A 82 -3.64 7.63 -0.35
N VAL A 83 -4.13 6.45 -0.67
CA VAL A 83 -4.04 5.28 0.21
C VAL A 83 -3.20 4.18 -0.43
N LYS A 84 -2.57 3.32 0.39
CA LYS A 84 -1.91 2.11 -0.08
C LYS A 84 -2.61 0.88 0.50
N LEU A 85 -2.73 -0.17 -0.29
CA LEU A 85 -3.22 -1.48 0.15
C LEU A 85 -2.42 -2.62 -0.48
N GLU A 86 -2.41 -3.75 0.19
CA GLU A 86 -1.62 -4.93 -0.17
C GLU A 86 -2.49 -5.98 -0.86
N GLY A 87 -1.94 -6.60 -1.91
CA GLY A 87 -2.56 -7.68 -2.65
C GLY A 87 -2.57 -7.43 -4.15
N GLY A 88 -2.80 -8.50 -4.90
CA GLY A 88 -2.86 -8.53 -6.36
C GLY A 88 -4.29 -8.53 -6.90
N LYS A 89 -4.58 -9.53 -7.75
CA LYS A 89 -5.88 -9.65 -8.42
C LYS A 89 -7.08 -9.70 -7.46
N GLU A 90 -6.90 -10.27 -6.30
CA GLU A 90 -7.93 -10.44 -5.27
C GLU A 90 -8.45 -9.12 -4.68
N VAL A 91 -7.65 -8.05 -4.74
CA VAL A 91 -8.03 -6.71 -4.23
C VAL A 91 -8.33 -5.70 -5.34
N CYS A 92 -8.29 -6.11 -6.61
CA CYS A 92 -8.65 -5.22 -7.73
C CYS A 92 -10.06 -4.62 -7.63
N PRO A 93 -11.10 -5.33 -7.14
CA PRO A 93 -12.42 -4.74 -6.92
C PRO A 93 -12.40 -3.58 -5.91
N GLN A 94 -11.59 -3.70 -4.84
CA GLN A 94 -11.42 -2.66 -3.83
C GLN A 94 -10.66 -1.47 -4.41
N ILE A 95 -9.55 -1.72 -5.13
CA ILE A 95 -8.76 -0.66 -5.81
C ILE A 95 -9.69 0.14 -6.72
N LYS A 96 -10.43 -0.54 -7.60
CA LYS A 96 -11.33 0.11 -8.54
C LYS A 96 -12.39 0.96 -7.81
N ALA A 97 -13.03 0.44 -6.78
CA ALA A 97 -14.08 1.16 -6.06
C ALA A 97 -13.54 2.40 -5.30
N ILE A 98 -12.35 2.31 -4.73
CA ILE A 98 -11.69 3.44 -4.07
C ILE A 98 -11.33 4.52 -5.11
N VAL A 99 -10.78 4.12 -6.26
CA VAL A 99 -10.46 5.04 -7.37
C VAL A 99 -11.73 5.69 -7.93
N ASP A 100 -12.81 4.92 -8.12
CA ASP A 100 -14.11 5.45 -8.56
C ASP A 100 -14.71 6.45 -7.54
N ALA A 101 -14.36 6.33 -6.26
CA ALA A 101 -14.67 7.32 -5.22
C ALA A 101 -13.72 8.53 -5.21
N SER A 102 -12.88 8.71 -6.24
CA SER A 102 -11.91 9.79 -6.39
C SER A 102 -10.78 9.80 -5.35
N ILE A 103 -10.39 8.65 -4.86
CA ILE A 103 -9.26 8.47 -3.94
C ILE A 103 -8.14 7.73 -4.69
N PRO A 104 -6.95 8.35 -4.88
CA PRO A 104 -5.83 7.68 -5.52
C PRO A 104 -5.32 6.49 -4.71
N VAL A 105 -5.00 5.38 -5.40
CA VAL A 105 -4.54 4.13 -4.77
C VAL A 105 -3.13 3.78 -5.25
N CYS A 106 -2.23 3.53 -4.31
CA CYS A 106 -0.96 2.84 -4.52
C CYS A 106 -1.17 1.35 -4.20
N ALA A 107 -0.81 0.47 -5.12
CA ALA A 107 -0.83 -0.98 -4.87
C ALA A 107 0.47 -1.44 -4.22
N HIS A 108 0.46 -2.60 -3.57
CA HIS A 108 1.65 -3.21 -2.99
C HIS A 108 1.69 -4.71 -3.27
N LEU A 109 2.72 -5.15 -3.98
CA LEU A 109 2.94 -6.51 -4.43
C LEU A 109 4.29 -7.07 -3.94
N GLY A 110 4.43 -8.37 -4.03
CA GLY A 110 5.60 -9.09 -3.56
C GLY A 110 5.40 -9.58 -2.12
N LEU A 111 6.32 -9.26 -1.23
CA LEU A 111 6.11 -9.50 0.19
C LEU A 111 5.12 -8.45 0.70
N THR A 112 3.97 -8.91 1.12
CA THR A 112 2.94 -8.10 1.77
C THR A 112 2.95 -8.44 3.26
N PRO A 113 3.44 -7.55 4.16
CA PRO A 113 3.57 -7.83 5.59
C PRO A 113 2.26 -8.25 6.25
N GLN A 114 1.12 -7.75 5.79
CA GLN A 114 -0.19 -8.17 6.29
C GLN A 114 -0.51 -9.64 6.00
N SER A 115 0.19 -10.27 5.05
CA SER A 115 0.06 -11.69 4.70
C SER A 115 1.10 -12.58 5.38
N VAL A 116 1.84 -12.09 6.38
CA VAL A 116 2.97 -12.77 7.02
C VAL A 116 2.63 -14.18 7.51
N ASN A 117 1.44 -14.37 8.06
CA ASN A 117 0.97 -15.68 8.54
C ASN A 117 0.74 -16.65 7.38
N ALA A 118 0.16 -16.19 6.26
CA ALA A 118 -0.06 -17.02 5.07
C ALA A 118 1.26 -17.40 4.39
N PHE A 119 2.26 -16.53 4.41
CA PHE A 119 3.59 -16.81 3.86
C PHE A 119 4.47 -17.65 4.78
N GLY A 120 4.10 -17.79 6.04
CA GLY A 120 4.95 -18.43 7.04
C GLY A 120 6.25 -17.67 7.30
N GLY A 121 6.15 -16.34 7.41
CA GLY A 121 7.24 -15.40 7.68
C GLY A 121 7.64 -14.53 6.48
N PHE A 122 8.62 -13.67 6.69
CA PHE A 122 9.16 -12.75 5.69
C PHE A 122 10.04 -13.47 4.68
N LYS A 123 9.54 -13.71 3.49
CA LYS A 123 10.23 -14.47 2.44
C LYS A 123 10.24 -13.70 1.12
N VAL A 124 11.34 -13.83 0.36
CA VAL A 124 11.43 -13.29 -1.00
C VAL A 124 10.36 -13.93 -1.88
N GLN A 125 9.56 -13.09 -2.52
CA GLN A 125 8.47 -13.47 -3.41
C GLN A 125 8.92 -13.49 -4.88
N GLY A 126 8.17 -14.18 -5.74
CA GLY A 126 8.47 -14.23 -7.18
C GLY A 126 9.70 -15.09 -7.53
N LYS A 127 10.10 -16.04 -6.68
CA LYS A 127 11.12 -17.02 -7.01
C LYS A 127 10.53 -18.13 -7.90
N GLY A 128 11.21 -18.41 -9.01
CA GLY A 128 10.75 -19.37 -10.01
C GLY A 128 9.83 -18.74 -11.05
N GLU A 129 9.64 -19.46 -12.14
CA GLU A 129 9.01 -18.93 -13.37
C GLU A 129 7.51 -18.64 -13.16
N GLU A 130 6.80 -19.55 -12.52
CA GLU A 130 5.37 -19.45 -12.23
C GLU A 130 5.07 -18.27 -11.27
N ALA A 131 5.81 -18.17 -10.15
CA ALA A 131 5.64 -17.09 -9.19
C ALA A 131 6.02 -15.72 -9.78
N ALA A 132 7.03 -15.68 -10.65
CA ALA A 132 7.39 -14.45 -11.35
C ALA A 132 6.32 -14.02 -12.36
N GLN A 133 5.75 -14.98 -13.11
CA GLN A 133 4.67 -14.69 -14.04
C GLN A 133 3.41 -14.22 -13.32
N LYS A 134 3.08 -14.82 -12.16
CA LYS A 134 1.97 -14.38 -11.31
C LYS A 134 2.13 -12.91 -10.93
N LEU A 135 3.30 -12.49 -10.41
CA LEU A 135 3.54 -11.10 -10.03
C LEU A 135 3.46 -10.12 -11.22
N LEU A 136 3.92 -10.54 -12.40
CA LEU A 136 3.77 -9.74 -13.63
C LEU A 136 2.29 -9.51 -13.98
N ASP A 137 1.48 -10.57 -13.89
CA ASP A 137 0.05 -10.50 -14.19
C ASP A 137 -0.71 -9.69 -13.11
N GLU A 138 -0.28 -9.77 -11.86
CA GLU A 138 -0.83 -8.97 -10.76
C GLU A 138 -0.51 -7.49 -10.91
N ALA A 139 0.72 -7.15 -11.32
CA ALA A 139 1.10 -5.76 -11.56
C ALA A 139 0.24 -5.09 -12.64
N ARG A 140 -0.01 -5.81 -13.74
CA ARG A 140 -0.93 -5.34 -14.78
C ARG A 140 -2.37 -5.20 -14.27
N ALA A 141 -2.83 -6.16 -13.50
CA ALA A 141 -4.20 -6.16 -12.99
C ALA A 141 -4.46 -4.99 -12.03
N VAL A 142 -3.51 -4.64 -11.15
CA VAL A 142 -3.66 -3.48 -10.26
C VAL A 142 -3.57 -2.16 -11.03
N GLU A 143 -2.74 -2.06 -12.07
CA GLU A 143 -2.72 -0.91 -12.99
C GLU A 143 -4.07 -0.76 -13.72
N GLU A 144 -4.59 -1.84 -14.29
CA GLU A 144 -5.91 -1.87 -14.96
C GLU A 144 -7.06 -1.51 -14.01
N ALA A 145 -6.94 -1.87 -12.73
CA ALA A 145 -7.91 -1.48 -11.69
C ALA A 145 -7.85 0.02 -11.33
N GLY A 146 -6.81 0.75 -11.79
CA GLY A 146 -6.67 2.18 -11.63
C GLY A 146 -5.66 2.62 -10.57
N ALA A 147 -4.81 1.73 -10.06
CA ALA A 147 -3.70 2.13 -9.20
C ALA A 147 -2.78 3.12 -9.95
N PHE A 148 -2.33 4.18 -9.27
CA PHE A 148 -1.41 5.17 -9.87
C PHE A 148 0.06 4.84 -9.68
N ALA A 149 0.36 3.93 -8.75
CA ALA A 149 1.71 3.48 -8.43
C ALA A 149 1.67 2.07 -7.83
N VAL A 150 2.81 1.35 -7.86
CA VAL A 150 2.95 0.05 -7.23
C VAL A 150 4.26 -0.06 -6.46
N VAL A 151 4.19 -0.53 -5.21
CA VAL A 151 5.35 -0.95 -4.43
C VAL A 151 5.66 -2.41 -4.75
N LEU A 152 6.92 -2.72 -5.01
CA LEU A 152 7.43 -4.08 -5.19
C LEU A 152 8.38 -4.40 -4.03
N GLU A 153 7.88 -5.14 -3.04
CA GLU A 153 8.68 -5.47 -1.85
C GLU A 153 9.25 -6.89 -1.92
N CYS A 154 10.52 -7.01 -1.55
CA CYS A 154 11.20 -8.29 -1.37
C CYS A 154 11.06 -9.24 -2.57
N VAL A 155 11.24 -8.71 -3.79
CA VAL A 155 11.25 -9.45 -5.05
C VAL A 155 12.64 -9.45 -5.67
N PRO A 156 13.02 -10.45 -6.49
CA PRO A 156 14.30 -10.44 -7.20
C PRO A 156 14.46 -9.20 -8.09
N LYS A 157 15.63 -8.56 -8.05
CA LYS A 157 15.92 -7.33 -8.82
C LYS A 157 15.57 -7.44 -10.31
N ALA A 158 15.87 -8.59 -10.93
CA ALA A 158 15.59 -8.81 -12.35
C ALA A 158 14.08 -8.85 -12.62
N LEU A 159 13.30 -9.43 -11.70
CA LEU A 159 11.83 -9.45 -11.79
C LEU A 159 11.24 -8.05 -11.57
N ALA A 160 11.71 -7.32 -10.57
CA ALA A 160 11.28 -5.94 -10.31
C ALA A 160 11.48 -5.07 -11.57
N LYS A 161 12.67 -5.15 -12.19
CA LYS A 161 12.94 -4.46 -13.46
C LYS A 161 11.95 -4.84 -14.55
N LYS A 162 11.71 -6.15 -14.75
CA LYS A 162 10.77 -6.65 -15.77
C LYS A 162 9.34 -6.16 -15.53
N ILE A 163 8.89 -6.12 -14.27
CA ILE A 163 7.58 -5.58 -13.90
C ILE A 163 7.53 -4.08 -14.24
N THR A 164 8.49 -3.29 -13.76
CA THR A 164 8.55 -1.84 -14.02
C THR A 164 8.54 -1.51 -15.51
N GLU A 165 9.20 -2.32 -16.35
CA GLU A 165 9.21 -2.14 -17.81
C GLU A 165 7.91 -2.61 -18.49
N SER A 166 7.02 -3.34 -17.80
CA SER A 166 5.80 -3.92 -18.37
C SER A 166 4.52 -3.17 -18.03
N ILE A 167 4.59 -2.17 -17.14
CA ILE A 167 3.48 -1.30 -16.73
C ILE A 167 3.84 0.16 -17.01
N SER A 168 2.85 1.05 -17.01
CA SER A 168 3.06 2.48 -17.30
C SER A 168 3.12 3.36 -16.03
N ILE A 169 2.71 2.81 -14.90
CA ILE A 169 2.74 3.49 -13.58
C ILE A 169 4.09 3.29 -12.88
N PRO A 170 4.53 4.25 -12.05
CA PRO A 170 5.74 4.14 -11.24
C PRO A 170 5.64 3.06 -10.16
#